data_24e11a6dc7369b4b205770441175fc9a
#
_entry.id   24e11a6dc7369b4b205770441175fc9a
#
_cell.length_a   1.000
_cell.length_b   1.000
_cell.length_c   1.000
_cell.angle_alpha   90.00
_cell.angle_beta   90.00
_cell.angle_gamma   90.00
#
_symmetry.space_group_name_H-M   'P 1'
#
loop_
_entity.id
_entity.type
_entity.pdbx_description
1 polymer ?
#
loop_
_entity_poly.entity_id
_entity_poly.type
_entity_poly.pdbx_seq_one_letter_code
_entity_poly.pdbx_strand_id
1 'polypeptide(L)'
;MVNRDTFSGFHPIVNFVYFGFVLAFAMVYTHPVCLAISLLCAFTYSVYLNGKKAVRFNLIYMLPMLIMAALLNPAFSHEGGTILTYLPSGNPLTLESIIYGVAAAVMLVTVITWFSCFNAVITSDKFVYLFGRIIPALSLILSMSLRFVPRFKRQIKVISNAQKCVGRDISDGNLLQKAKHGIRILSIMVTWALENAIETADSMKSRGYGLPGRSAFSIYRFDRRDGYALLFVLSCAVYIIAGSAMGGLYFRYYPTIQGLWNSPHAVSIFIVYAALCLTPLYVNIREDMTWKSITT
;
A
#
# COMPACT_ATOMS: atom_id res chain seq x y z
N MET A 1 -6.60 -22.05 -6.47
CA MET A 1 -5.50 -21.59 -7.33
C MET A 1 -5.01 -20.28 -6.73
N VAL A 2 -3.77 -20.23 -6.25
CA VAL A 2 -3.13 -18.98 -5.85
C VAL A 2 -2.81 -18.27 -7.17
N ASN A 3 -3.52 -17.19 -7.51
CA ASN A 3 -3.17 -16.35 -8.64
C ASN A 3 -1.73 -15.87 -8.40
N ARG A 4 -0.79 -16.39 -9.18
CA ARG A 4 0.59 -15.90 -9.16
C ARG A 4 0.58 -14.54 -9.83
N ASP A 5 0.66 -13.50 -9.02
CA ASP A 5 0.82 -12.15 -9.54
C ASP A 5 2.19 -12.01 -10.19
N THR A 6 2.20 -12.02 -11.52
CA THR A 6 3.43 -11.89 -12.33
C THR A 6 4.07 -10.53 -12.17
N PHE A 7 3.25 -9.48 -11.95
CA PHE A 7 3.76 -8.14 -11.69
C PHE A 7 4.57 -8.09 -10.39
N SER A 8 4.19 -8.87 -9.39
CA SER A 8 5.00 -9.06 -8.17
C SER A 8 6.39 -9.66 -8.48
N GLY A 9 6.55 -10.42 -9.55
CA GLY A 9 7.84 -11.00 -9.97
C GLY A 9 8.86 -10.02 -10.55
N PHE A 10 8.48 -8.77 -10.84
CA PHE A 10 9.41 -7.74 -11.29
C PHE A 10 10.35 -7.28 -10.18
N HIS A 11 11.46 -6.67 -10.60
CA HIS A 11 12.44 -6.14 -9.66
C HIS A 11 11.80 -5.17 -8.66
N PRO A 12 12.13 -5.25 -7.35
CA PRO A 12 11.51 -4.43 -6.31
C PRO A 12 11.51 -2.91 -6.58
N ILE A 13 12.54 -2.40 -7.27
CA ILE A 13 12.63 -0.98 -7.67
C ILE A 13 11.49 -0.62 -8.63
N VAL A 14 11.18 -1.49 -9.62
CA VAL A 14 10.11 -1.24 -10.60
C VAL A 14 8.76 -1.17 -9.90
N ASN A 15 8.47 -2.14 -9.05
CA ASN A 15 7.22 -2.17 -8.28
C ASN A 15 7.09 -0.94 -7.37
N PHE A 16 8.17 -0.56 -6.68
CA PHE A 16 8.15 0.57 -5.76
C PHE A 16 7.94 1.90 -6.49
N VAL A 17 8.66 2.12 -7.60
CA VAL A 17 8.52 3.32 -8.43
C VAL A 17 7.13 3.41 -9.05
N TYR A 18 6.59 2.29 -9.55
CA TYR A 18 5.24 2.21 -10.08
C TYR A 18 4.19 2.66 -9.05
N PHE A 19 4.16 2.00 -7.89
CA PHE A 19 3.19 2.36 -6.85
C PHE A 19 3.41 3.77 -6.29
N GLY A 20 4.67 4.22 -6.23
CA GLY A 20 5.00 5.59 -5.83
C GLY A 20 4.33 6.62 -6.73
N PHE A 21 4.45 6.46 -8.05
CA PHE A 21 3.80 7.37 -9.00
C PHE A 21 2.27 7.26 -9.00
N VAL A 22 1.73 6.04 -8.98
CA VAL A 22 0.27 5.85 -8.99
C VAL A 22 -0.38 6.43 -7.73
N LEU A 23 0.21 6.22 -6.56
CA LEU A 23 -0.25 6.80 -5.31
C LEU A 23 -0.11 8.33 -5.30
N ALA A 24 1.03 8.85 -5.73
CA ALA A 24 1.25 10.30 -5.83
C ALA A 24 0.23 10.95 -6.77
N PHE A 25 0.00 10.39 -7.94
CA PHE A 25 -0.97 10.91 -8.90
C PHE A 25 -2.41 10.81 -8.39
N ALA A 26 -2.78 9.71 -7.71
CA ALA A 26 -4.10 9.56 -7.12
C ALA A 26 -4.37 10.59 -6.00
N MET A 27 -3.32 11.07 -5.32
CA MET A 27 -3.43 12.10 -4.28
C MET A 27 -3.38 13.53 -4.84
N VAL A 28 -2.64 13.77 -5.91
CA VAL A 28 -2.42 15.11 -6.44
C VAL A 28 -3.51 15.52 -7.44
N TYR A 29 -3.93 14.58 -8.30
CA TYR A 29 -4.88 14.90 -9.36
C TYR A 29 -6.32 14.65 -8.92
N THR A 30 -6.98 15.73 -8.54
CA THR A 30 -8.40 15.73 -8.11
C THR A 30 -9.40 15.81 -9.27
N HIS A 31 -8.94 15.73 -10.53
CA HIS A 31 -9.82 15.75 -11.71
C HIS A 31 -10.76 14.53 -11.69
N PRO A 32 -12.10 14.70 -11.84
CA PRO A 32 -13.07 13.60 -11.70
C PRO A 32 -12.79 12.39 -12.59
N VAL A 33 -12.33 12.64 -13.83
CA VAL A 33 -11.98 11.56 -14.78
C VAL A 33 -10.78 10.75 -14.28
N CYS A 34 -9.73 11.42 -13.77
CA CYS A 34 -8.57 10.73 -13.20
C CYS A 34 -8.94 9.90 -11.98
N LEU A 35 -9.79 10.45 -11.10
CA LEU A 35 -10.29 9.73 -9.92
C LEU A 35 -11.09 8.49 -10.30
N ALA A 36 -11.98 8.61 -11.29
CA ALA A 36 -12.76 7.48 -11.79
C ALA A 36 -11.88 6.38 -12.40
N ILE A 37 -10.93 6.74 -13.26
CA ILE A 37 -9.96 5.82 -13.88
C ILE A 37 -9.16 5.11 -12.78
N SER A 38 -8.60 5.87 -11.84
CA SER A 38 -7.77 5.32 -10.77
C SER A 38 -8.57 4.37 -9.85
N LEU A 39 -9.79 4.75 -9.47
CA LEU A 39 -10.66 3.90 -8.65
C LEU A 39 -10.99 2.58 -9.35
N LEU A 40 -11.41 2.63 -10.63
CA LEU A 40 -11.73 1.44 -11.40
C LEU A 40 -10.53 0.51 -11.56
N CYS A 41 -9.35 1.07 -11.88
CA CYS A 41 -8.12 0.28 -12.00
C CYS A 41 -7.68 -0.31 -10.65
N ALA A 42 -7.74 0.47 -9.57
CA ALA A 42 -7.41 0.00 -8.22
C ALA A 42 -8.34 -1.14 -7.78
N PHE A 43 -9.65 -0.97 -8.00
CA PHE A 43 -10.64 -1.98 -7.65
C PHE A 43 -10.43 -3.28 -8.45
N THR A 44 -10.27 -3.20 -9.77
CA THR A 44 -10.05 -4.37 -10.64
C THR A 44 -8.77 -5.10 -10.27
N TYR A 45 -7.68 -4.38 -10.00
CA TYR A 45 -6.42 -4.99 -9.60
C TYR A 45 -6.49 -5.59 -8.17
N SER A 46 -7.16 -4.92 -7.23
CA SER A 46 -7.40 -5.46 -5.88
C SER A 46 -8.19 -6.76 -5.92
N VAL A 47 -9.23 -6.85 -6.78
CA VAL A 47 -10.01 -8.08 -6.98
C VAL A 47 -9.17 -9.18 -7.63
N TYR A 48 -8.31 -8.85 -8.59
CA TYR A 48 -7.38 -9.81 -9.20
C TYR A 48 -6.41 -10.42 -8.17
N LEU A 49 -5.83 -9.58 -7.29
CA LEU A 49 -4.87 -10.03 -6.26
C LEU A 49 -5.50 -10.86 -5.15
N ASN A 50 -6.61 -10.41 -4.58
CA ASN A 50 -7.19 -10.95 -3.35
C ASN A 50 -8.54 -11.68 -3.56
N GLY A 51 -9.06 -11.70 -4.79
CA GLY A 51 -10.31 -12.38 -5.14
C GLY A 51 -11.52 -11.92 -4.33
N LYS A 52 -12.35 -12.87 -3.90
CA LYS A 52 -13.59 -12.59 -3.14
C LYS A 52 -13.35 -11.83 -1.83
N LYS A 53 -12.16 -11.95 -1.22
CA LYS A 53 -11.82 -11.20 0.01
C LYS A 53 -11.71 -9.71 -0.27
N ALA A 54 -11.14 -9.31 -1.41
CA ALA A 54 -11.06 -7.91 -1.82
C ALA A 54 -12.45 -7.32 -2.06
N VAL A 55 -13.32 -8.04 -2.77
CA VAL A 55 -14.70 -7.59 -3.02
C VAL A 55 -15.43 -7.36 -1.69
N ARG A 56 -15.33 -8.31 -0.76
CA ARG A 56 -15.96 -8.18 0.55
C ARG A 56 -15.38 -7.02 1.35
N PHE A 57 -14.06 -6.83 1.33
CA PHE A 57 -13.40 -5.72 2.00
C PHE A 57 -13.84 -4.37 1.41
N ASN A 58 -13.83 -4.25 0.08
CA ASN A 58 -14.22 -3.01 -0.60
C ASN A 58 -15.70 -2.66 -0.38
N LEU A 59 -16.61 -3.65 -0.40
CA LEU A 59 -18.03 -3.42 -0.15
C LEU A 59 -18.34 -3.11 1.32
N ILE A 60 -17.76 -3.85 2.27
CA ILE A 60 -18.13 -3.73 3.69
C ILE A 60 -17.44 -2.52 4.35
N TYR A 61 -16.20 -2.22 3.97
CA TYR A 61 -15.44 -1.16 4.63
C TYR A 61 -15.29 0.11 3.78
N MET A 62 -15.05 -0.03 2.47
CA MET A 62 -14.81 1.14 1.62
C MET A 62 -16.08 1.90 1.27
N LEU A 63 -17.21 1.18 1.06
CA LEU A 63 -18.48 1.86 0.73
C LEU A 63 -19.03 2.71 1.88
N PRO A 64 -19.14 2.21 3.13
CA PRO A 64 -19.56 3.07 4.26
C PRO A 64 -18.59 4.23 4.51
N MET A 65 -17.27 3.99 4.35
CA MET A 65 -16.26 5.03 4.51
C MET A 65 -16.39 6.10 3.42
N LEU A 66 -16.68 5.72 2.17
CA LEU A 66 -16.95 6.66 1.09
C LEU A 66 -18.16 7.54 1.41
N ILE A 67 -19.27 6.93 1.84
CA ILE A 67 -20.49 7.68 2.21
C ILE A 67 -20.21 8.64 3.37
N MET A 68 -19.53 8.16 4.42
CA MET A 68 -19.19 8.99 5.58
C MET A 68 -18.28 10.16 5.18
N ALA A 69 -17.23 9.91 4.40
CA ALA A 69 -16.30 10.95 3.95
C ALA A 69 -16.97 11.97 3.01
N ALA A 70 -17.87 11.50 2.13
CA ALA A 70 -18.63 12.38 1.24
C ALA A 70 -19.57 13.31 1.98
N LEU A 71 -20.13 12.87 3.12
CA LEU A 71 -21.02 13.68 3.96
C LEU A 71 -20.28 14.65 4.87
N LEU A 72 -19.05 14.36 5.25
CA LEU A 72 -18.25 15.24 6.12
C LEU A 72 -17.99 16.61 5.47
N ASN A 73 -17.64 16.63 4.19
CA ASN A 73 -17.30 17.90 3.54
C ASN A 73 -18.47 18.90 3.50
N PRO A 74 -19.68 18.55 3.02
CA PRO A 74 -20.84 19.45 3.07
C PRO A 74 -21.27 19.86 4.47
N ALA A 75 -20.94 19.05 5.49
CA ALA A 75 -21.26 19.36 6.88
C ALA A 75 -20.37 20.46 7.49
N PHE A 76 -19.11 20.57 7.01
CA PHE A 76 -18.12 21.50 7.58
C PHE A 76 -17.69 22.61 6.62
N SER A 77 -17.71 22.38 5.30
CA SER A 77 -17.36 23.36 4.29
C SER A 77 -18.62 23.91 3.61
N HIS A 78 -18.79 25.22 3.68
CA HIS A 78 -19.95 25.93 3.15
C HIS A 78 -19.57 26.86 1.98
N GLU A 79 -18.39 26.66 1.40
CA GLU A 79 -17.89 27.41 0.27
C GLU A 79 -18.58 26.95 -1.03
N GLY A 80 -18.90 27.89 -1.91
CA GLY A 80 -19.49 27.62 -3.22
C GLY A 80 -20.46 28.72 -3.66
N GLY A 81 -20.70 28.81 -4.97
CA GLY A 81 -21.58 29.81 -5.56
C GLY A 81 -23.05 29.39 -5.65
N THR A 82 -23.31 28.08 -5.70
CA THR A 82 -24.69 27.54 -5.89
C THR A 82 -25.26 27.03 -4.56
N ILE A 83 -26.09 27.85 -3.91
CA ILE A 83 -26.75 27.50 -2.65
C ILE A 83 -27.98 26.64 -2.98
N LEU A 84 -28.04 25.41 -2.45
CA LEU A 84 -29.19 24.50 -2.58
C LEU A 84 -30.20 24.69 -1.46
N THR A 85 -29.74 24.81 -0.21
CA THR A 85 -30.58 24.97 0.97
C THR A 85 -29.74 25.50 2.14
N TYR A 86 -30.40 25.89 3.23
CA TYR A 86 -29.71 26.25 4.45
C TYR A 86 -29.88 25.15 5.51
N LEU A 87 -28.79 24.80 6.18
CA LEU A 87 -28.83 23.89 7.31
C LEU A 87 -29.56 24.53 8.51
N PRO A 88 -30.07 23.74 9.47
CA PRO A 88 -30.64 24.26 10.71
C PRO A 88 -29.70 25.16 11.50
N SER A 89 -28.39 25.06 11.27
CA SER A 89 -27.34 25.92 11.83
C SER A 89 -27.22 27.29 11.14
N GLY A 90 -28.02 27.56 10.09
CA GLY A 90 -27.98 28.81 9.30
C GLY A 90 -26.92 28.84 8.19
N ASN A 91 -26.10 27.78 8.07
CA ASN A 91 -25.03 27.69 7.07
C ASN A 91 -25.57 27.24 5.71
N PRO A 92 -25.10 27.80 4.58
CA PRO A 92 -25.54 27.40 3.26
C PRO A 92 -24.96 26.03 2.88
N LEU A 93 -25.80 25.14 2.36
CA LEU A 93 -25.37 23.90 1.72
C LEU A 93 -25.23 24.18 0.22
N THR A 94 -24.02 24.02 -0.30
CA THR A 94 -23.69 24.32 -1.70
C THR A 94 -23.48 23.05 -2.53
N LEU A 95 -23.81 23.12 -3.82
CA LEU A 95 -23.63 22.00 -4.74
C LEU A 95 -22.16 21.66 -4.89
N GLU A 96 -21.30 22.68 -4.94
CA GLU A 96 -19.84 22.52 -5.05
C GLU A 96 -19.26 21.77 -3.86
N SER A 97 -19.75 22.05 -2.63
CA SER A 97 -19.32 21.34 -1.43
C SER A 97 -19.68 19.85 -1.47
N ILE A 98 -20.85 19.50 -2.01
CA ILE A 98 -21.25 18.09 -2.18
C ILE A 98 -20.36 17.39 -3.20
N ILE A 99 -20.15 18.00 -4.37
CA ILE A 99 -19.33 17.39 -5.45
C ILE A 99 -17.88 17.24 -5.00
N TYR A 100 -17.33 18.23 -4.33
CA TYR A 100 -15.98 18.14 -3.77
C TYR A 100 -15.91 17.07 -2.67
N GLY A 101 -16.91 16.96 -1.81
CA GLY A 101 -17.01 15.92 -0.81
C GLY A 101 -16.97 14.51 -1.40
N VAL A 102 -17.74 14.30 -2.48
CA VAL A 102 -17.69 13.03 -3.22
C VAL A 102 -16.31 12.79 -3.85
N ALA A 103 -15.72 13.81 -4.48
CA ALA A 103 -14.40 13.67 -5.08
C ALA A 103 -13.31 13.33 -4.04
N ALA A 104 -13.33 14.01 -2.89
CA ALA A 104 -12.42 13.74 -1.79
C ALA A 104 -12.62 12.33 -1.19
N ALA A 105 -13.86 11.88 -1.05
CA ALA A 105 -14.18 10.54 -0.60
C ALA A 105 -13.69 9.46 -1.59
N VAL A 106 -13.89 9.66 -2.88
CA VAL A 106 -13.39 8.78 -3.95
C VAL A 106 -11.87 8.74 -3.94
N MET A 107 -11.20 9.89 -3.80
CA MET A 107 -9.75 9.97 -3.66
C MET A 107 -9.25 9.14 -2.49
N LEU A 108 -9.85 9.30 -1.31
CA LEU A 108 -9.47 8.57 -0.10
C LEU A 108 -9.60 7.05 -0.30
N VAL A 109 -10.75 6.59 -0.82
CA VAL A 109 -11.01 5.17 -1.09
C VAL A 109 -10.03 4.62 -2.12
N THR A 110 -9.74 5.38 -3.16
CA THR A 110 -8.79 5.00 -4.22
C THR A 110 -7.39 4.81 -3.65
N VAL A 111 -6.91 5.76 -2.84
CA VAL A 111 -5.59 5.68 -2.20
C VAL A 111 -5.50 4.47 -1.28
N ILE A 112 -6.51 4.21 -0.44
CA ILE A 112 -6.52 3.04 0.44
C ILE A 112 -6.54 1.74 -0.37
N THR A 113 -7.29 1.68 -1.47
CA THR A 113 -7.33 0.49 -2.34
C THR A 113 -5.98 0.25 -2.99
N TRP A 114 -5.30 1.31 -3.49
CA TRP A 114 -3.93 1.20 -4.02
C TRP A 114 -2.91 0.79 -2.94
N PHE A 115 -3.04 1.30 -1.71
CA PHE A 115 -2.21 0.84 -0.59
C PHE A 115 -2.44 -0.64 -0.25
N SER A 116 -3.67 -1.12 -0.36
CA SER A 116 -3.96 -2.54 -0.21
C SER A 116 -3.24 -3.39 -1.26
N CYS A 117 -3.23 -2.94 -2.53
CA CYS A 117 -2.48 -3.58 -3.61
C CYS A 117 -0.97 -3.50 -3.38
N PHE A 118 -0.45 -2.34 -2.97
CA PHE A 118 0.95 -2.15 -2.61
C PHE A 118 1.41 -3.16 -1.55
N ASN A 119 0.65 -3.30 -0.45
CA ASN A 119 0.97 -4.24 0.62
C ASN A 119 0.92 -5.72 0.18
N ALA A 120 0.11 -6.04 -0.83
CA ALA A 120 0.06 -7.40 -1.39
C ALA A 120 1.26 -7.71 -2.29
N VAL A 121 1.76 -6.72 -3.04
CA VAL A 121 2.86 -6.87 -4.02
C VAL A 121 4.23 -6.66 -3.37
N ILE A 122 4.37 -5.63 -2.52
CA ILE A 122 5.62 -5.30 -1.82
C ILE A 122 5.69 -6.08 -0.51
N THR A 123 6.35 -7.22 -0.55
CA THR A 123 6.63 -8.02 0.65
C THR A 123 7.72 -7.37 1.50
N SER A 124 7.78 -7.77 2.79
CA SER A 124 8.83 -7.29 3.71
C SER A 124 10.24 -7.51 3.18
N ASP A 125 10.48 -8.62 2.46
CA ASP A 125 11.80 -8.94 1.89
C ASP A 125 12.19 -7.96 0.77
N LYS A 126 11.24 -7.57 -0.08
CA LYS A 126 11.46 -6.55 -1.12
C LYS A 126 11.74 -5.19 -0.52
N PHE A 127 11.02 -4.84 0.55
CA PHE A 127 11.24 -3.59 1.28
C PHE A 127 12.64 -3.54 1.88
N VAL A 128 13.07 -4.62 2.56
CA VAL A 128 14.44 -4.74 3.11
C VAL A 128 15.50 -4.63 2.02
N TYR A 129 15.25 -5.23 0.85
CA TYR A 129 16.17 -5.14 -0.29
C TYR A 129 16.32 -3.71 -0.81
N LEU A 130 15.21 -2.98 -0.98
CA LEU A 130 15.23 -1.60 -1.48
C LEU A 130 16.05 -0.67 -0.58
N PHE A 131 15.81 -0.72 0.72
CA PHE A 131 16.49 0.13 1.68
C PHE A 131 17.89 -0.38 2.04
N GLY A 132 18.14 -1.66 1.85
CA GLY A 132 19.42 -2.28 2.15
C GLY A 132 20.58 -1.77 1.33
N ARG A 133 20.31 -1.28 0.14
CA ARG A 133 21.34 -0.67 -0.72
C ARG A 133 21.69 0.75 -0.27
N ILE A 134 20.75 1.47 0.33
CA ILE A 134 20.90 2.85 0.79
C ILE A 134 21.57 2.86 2.18
N ILE A 135 21.08 2.03 3.10
CA ILE A 135 21.55 1.95 4.49
C ILE A 135 21.78 0.47 4.84
N PRO A 136 22.99 -0.08 4.56
CA PRO A 136 23.27 -1.51 4.76
C PRO A 136 23.10 -1.98 6.22
N ALA A 137 23.45 -1.13 7.19
CA ALA A 137 23.29 -1.46 8.61
C ALA A 137 21.80 -1.61 9.00
N LEU A 138 20.96 -0.69 8.57
CA LEU A 138 19.52 -0.74 8.83
C LEU A 138 18.87 -1.97 8.18
N SER A 139 19.26 -2.30 6.96
CA SER A 139 18.76 -3.49 6.26
C SER A 139 19.08 -4.77 7.02
N LEU A 140 20.28 -4.89 7.55
CA LEU A 140 20.68 -6.03 8.35
C LEU A 140 19.81 -6.15 9.61
N ILE A 141 19.67 -5.04 10.38
CA ILE A 141 18.85 -5.00 11.58
C ILE A 141 17.40 -5.38 11.26
N LEU A 142 16.84 -4.81 10.19
CA LEU A 142 15.45 -5.07 9.78
C LEU A 142 15.24 -6.53 9.34
N SER A 143 16.19 -7.08 8.55
CA SER A 143 16.16 -8.48 8.12
C SER A 143 16.21 -9.44 9.31
N MET A 144 17.09 -9.18 10.28
CA MET A 144 17.17 -9.97 11.50
C MET A 144 15.87 -9.86 12.32
N SER A 145 15.34 -8.63 12.51
CA SER A 145 14.13 -8.39 13.27
C SER A 145 12.93 -9.13 12.67
N LEU A 146 12.74 -9.07 11.34
CA LEU A 146 11.67 -9.78 10.64
C LEU A 146 11.80 -11.31 10.79
N ARG A 147 13.03 -11.84 10.79
CA ARG A 147 13.29 -13.27 11.02
C ARG A 147 13.00 -13.67 12.47
N PHE A 148 13.22 -12.79 13.43
CA PHE A 148 12.93 -13.08 14.84
C PHE A 148 11.45 -13.11 15.18
N VAL A 149 10.59 -12.35 14.49
CA VAL A 149 9.14 -12.32 14.76
C VAL A 149 8.49 -13.71 14.80
N PRO A 150 8.65 -14.60 13.79
CA PRO A 150 8.07 -15.94 13.84
C PRO A 150 8.73 -16.83 14.92
N ARG A 151 10.02 -16.62 15.24
CA ARG A 151 10.72 -17.32 16.31
C ARG A 151 10.16 -16.92 17.67
N PHE A 152 9.95 -15.63 17.92
CA PHE A 152 9.36 -15.10 19.14
C PHE A 152 7.92 -15.58 19.35
N LYS A 153 7.10 -15.59 18.29
CA LYS A 153 5.73 -16.13 18.36
C LYS A 153 5.70 -17.60 18.79
N ARG A 154 6.64 -18.40 18.33
CA ARG A 154 6.77 -19.80 18.76
C ARG A 154 7.21 -19.89 20.21
N GLN A 155 8.23 -19.12 20.61
CA GLN A 155 8.78 -19.14 21.96
C GLN A 155 7.77 -18.68 23.01
N ILE A 156 6.97 -17.65 22.72
CA ILE A 156 5.88 -17.21 23.61
C ILE A 156 4.91 -18.38 23.89
N LYS A 157 4.55 -19.16 22.86
CA LYS A 157 3.68 -20.34 23.06
C LYS A 157 4.33 -21.40 23.94
N VAL A 158 5.61 -21.67 23.76
CA VAL A 158 6.36 -22.64 24.57
C VAL A 158 6.39 -22.18 26.03
N ILE A 159 6.77 -20.92 26.29
CA ILE A 159 6.82 -20.35 27.64
C ILE A 159 5.42 -20.31 28.27
N SER A 160 4.40 -19.92 27.52
CA SER A 160 3.01 -19.87 27.99
C SER A 160 2.53 -21.26 28.40
N ASN A 161 2.78 -22.27 27.57
CA ASN A 161 2.42 -23.67 27.91
C ASN A 161 3.16 -24.18 29.15
N ALA A 162 4.46 -23.89 29.30
CA ALA A 162 5.22 -24.23 30.46
C ALA A 162 4.68 -23.55 31.73
N GLN A 163 4.29 -22.28 31.67
CA GLN A 163 3.67 -21.56 32.77
C GLN A 163 2.28 -22.15 33.13
N LYS A 164 1.53 -22.59 32.14
CA LYS A 164 0.25 -23.26 32.30
C LYS A 164 0.41 -24.57 33.07
N CYS A 165 1.42 -25.37 32.77
CA CYS A 165 1.72 -26.62 33.50
C CYS A 165 2.05 -26.37 34.99
N VAL A 166 2.53 -25.19 35.36
CA VAL A 166 2.82 -24.77 36.74
C VAL A 166 1.61 -24.07 37.39
N GLY A 167 0.42 -24.14 36.79
CA GLY A 167 -0.81 -23.54 37.33
C GLY A 167 -0.88 -22.01 37.19
N ARG A 168 -0.15 -21.44 36.24
CA ARG A 168 -0.10 -19.98 35.98
C ARG A 168 -0.59 -19.66 34.58
N ASP A 169 -1.83 -20.05 34.29
CA ASP A 169 -2.45 -19.77 33.00
C ASP A 169 -2.87 -18.28 32.90
N ILE A 170 -2.65 -17.67 31.72
CA ILE A 170 -3.12 -16.31 31.42
C ILE A 170 -4.65 -16.27 31.35
N SER A 171 -5.32 -17.38 31.02
CA SER A 171 -6.77 -17.45 30.91
C SER A 171 -7.49 -17.47 32.26
N ASP A 172 -6.81 -17.84 33.36
CA ASP A 172 -7.42 -18.06 34.68
C ASP A 172 -7.25 -16.85 35.59
N GLY A 173 -8.30 -16.57 36.36
CA GLY A 173 -8.28 -15.57 37.42
C GLY A 173 -8.77 -14.17 37.02
N ASN A 174 -8.64 -13.22 37.94
CA ASN A 174 -9.00 -11.82 37.80
C ASN A 174 -8.05 -11.09 36.83
N LEU A 175 -8.47 -9.94 36.29
CA LEU A 175 -7.67 -9.11 35.37
C LEU A 175 -6.25 -8.82 35.90
N LEU A 176 -6.13 -8.61 37.20
CA LEU A 176 -4.83 -8.35 37.87
C LEU A 176 -3.92 -9.58 37.86
N GLN A 177 -4.47 -10.78 38.06
CA GLN A 177 -3.74 -12.04 38.00
C GLN A 177 -3.31 -12.36 36.57
N LYS A 178 -4.18 -12.16 35.59
CA LYS A 178 -3.87 -12.30 34.17
C LYS A 178 -2.72 -11.37 33.73
N ALA A 179 -2.76 -10.09 34.16
CA ALA A 179 -1.67 -9.14 33.95
C ALA A 179 -0.35 -9.60 34.57
N LYS A 180 -0.38 -10.09 35.84
CA LYS A 180 0.80 -10.61 36.54
C LYS A 180 1.41 -11.80 35.83
N HIS A 181 0.58 -12.75 35.36
CA HIS A 181 1.05 -13.91 34.58
C HIS A 181 1.63 -13.47 33.24
N GLY A 182 0.99 -12.51 32.53
CA GLY A 182 1.49 -11.93 31.29
C GLY A 182 2.85 -11.25 31.45
N ILE A 183 3.02 -10.43 32.50
CA ILE A 183 4.31 -9.77 32.81
C ILE A 183 5.41 -10.79 33.10
N ARG A 184 5.08 -11.88 33.80
CA ARG A 184 6.07 -12.95 34.05
C ARG A 184 6.51 -13.65 32.79
N ILE A 185 5.58 -13.98 31.87
CA ILE A 185 5.91 -14.55 30.55
C ILE A 185 6.78 -13.59 29.75
N LEU A 186 6.45 -12.30 29.78
CA LEU A 186 7.22 -11.25 29.11
C LEU A 186 8.65 -11.16 29.69
N SER A 187 8.80 -11.21 31.02
CA SER A 187 10.12 -11.21 31.69
C SER A 187 10.99 -12.38 31.23
N ILE A 188 10.43 -13.61 31.24
CA ILE A 188 11.15 -14.81 30.75
C ILE A 188 11.51 -14.65 29.27
N MET A 189 10.60 -14.08 28.47
CA MET A 189 10.82 -13.85 27.05
C MET A 189 11.95 -12.86 26.78
N VAL A 190 12.04 -11.78 27.57
CA VAL A 190 13.12 -10.78 27.48
C VAL A 190 14.47 -11.41 27.82
N THR A 191 14.55 -12.17 28.90
CA THR A 191 15.77 -12.89 29.28
C THR A 191 16.25 -13.82 28.19
N TRP A 192 15.35 -14.64 27.67
CA TRP A 192 15.64 -15.54 26.53
C TRP A 192 16.07 -14.76 25.26
N ALA A 193 15.43 -13.60 24.98
CA ALA A 193 15.77 -12.78 23.82
C ALA A 193 17.17 -12.17 23.91
N LEU A 194 17.56 -11.70 25.14
CA LEU A 194 18.89 -11.15 25.38
C LEU A 194 19.98 -12.22 25.26
N GLU A 195 19.76 -13.41 25.82
CA GLU A 195 20.66 -14.56 25.69
C GLU A 195 20.88 -14.94 24.22
N ASN A 196 19.81 -15.10 23.46
CA ASN A 196 19.90 -15.35 22.03
C ASN A 196 20.56 -14.22 21.22
N ALA A 197 20.42 -12.96 21.66
CA ALA A 197 21.08 -11.84 21.00
C ALA A 197 22.61 -11.91 21.19
N ILE A 198 23.08 -12.28 22.38
CA ILE A 198 24.52 -12.45 22.68
C ILE A 198 25.09 -13.59 21.84
N GLU A 199 24.46 -14.78 21.88
CA GLU A 199 24.87 -15.95 21.07
C GLU A 199 24.90 -15.62 19.56
N THR A 200 23.90 -14.89 19.08
CA THR A 200 23.85 -14.47 17.68
C THR A 200 24.99 -13.51 17.35
N ALA A 201 25.31 -12.55 18.21
CA ALA A 201 26.40 -11.62 18.02
C ALA A 201 27.76 -12.33 17.99
N ASP A 202 27.99 -13.28 18.88
CA ASP A 202 29.22 -14.07 18.91
C ASP A 202 29.35 -14.98 17.68
N SER A 203 28.28 -15.63 17.26
CA SER A 203 28.22 -16.38 16.01
C SER A 203 28.49 -15.50 14.77
N MET A 204 28.03 -14.26 14.77
CA MET A 204 28.32 -13.32 13.68
C MET A 204 29.77 -12.88 13.67
N LYS A 205 30.36 -12.59 14.83
CA LYS A 205 31.80 -12.25 14.95
C LYS A 205 32.69 -13.40 14.46
N SER A 206 32.39 -14.65 14.86
CA SER A 206 33.14 -15.80 14.43
C SER A 206 33.09 -16.07 12.92
N ARG A 207 32.01 -15.61 12.25
CA ARG A 207 31.86 -15.64 10.77
C ARG A 207 32.50 -14.44 10.07
N GLY A 208 33.25 -13.60 10.74
CA GLY A 208 33.92 -12.44 10.17
C GLY A 208 33.04 -11.23 9.97
N TYR A 209 31.94 -11.10 10.74
CA TYR A 209 31.13 -9.89 10.68
C TYR A 209 31.95 -8.66 11.13
N GLY A 210 31.95 -7.61 10.32
CA GLY A 210 32.71 -6.39 10.56
C GLY A 210 34.03 -6.29 9.80
N LEU A 211 34.48 -7.35 9.13
CA LEU A 211 35.68 -7.30 8.28
C LEU A 211 35.41 -6.53 6.97
N PRO A 212 36.42 -5.82 6.42
CA PRO A 212 36.32 -5.14 5.14
C PRO A 212 36.11 -6.12 3.98
N GLY A 213 35.49 -5.68 2.89
CA GLY A 213 35.25 -6.51 1.68
C GLY A 213 33.99 -7.37 1.71
N ARG A 214 33.06 -7.14 2.66
CA ARG A 214 31.80 -7.87 2.73
C ARG A 214 30.89 -7.56 1.54
N SER A 215 30.42 -8.59 0.84
CA SER A 215 29.35 -8.50 -0.16
C SER A 215 28.01 -8.90 0.43
N ALA A 216 26.92 -8.24 0.00
CA ALA A 216 25.56 -8.64 0.35
C ALA A 216 25.00 -9.56 -0.73
N PHE A 217 24.51 -10.75 -0.34
CA PHE A 217 23.80 -11.63 -1.25
C PHE A 217 22.46 -11.01 -1.62
N SER A 218 22.19 -10.89 -2.91
CA SER A 218 20.91 -10.41 -3.45
C SER A 218 20.22 -11.50 -4.25
N ILE A 219 18.97 -11.78 -3.91
CA ILE A 219 18.11 -12.72 -4.66
C ILE A 219 17.59 -12.04 -5.94
N TYR A 220 17.44 -10.71 -5.91
CA TYR A 220 16.87 -9.95 -7.01
C TYR A 220 17.95 -9.55 -8.02
N ARG A 221 17.72 -9.90 -9.28
CA ARG A 221 18.55 -9.48 -10.42
C ARG A 221 17.72 -8.56 -11.30
N PHE A 222 18.35 -7.52 -11.83
CA PHE A 222 17.70 -6.56 -12.73
C PHE A 222 17.84 -7.08 -14.16
N ASP A 223 16.71 -7.48 -14.75
CA ASP A 223 16.65 -8.03 -16.10
C ASP A 223 16.25 -6.97 -17.13
N ARG A 224 16.44 -7.29 -18.44
CA ARG A 224 16.01 -6.39 -19.54
C ARG A 224 14.50 -6.09 -19.49
N ARG A 225 13.69 -7.06 -19.06
CA ARG A 225 12.24 -6.90 -18.86
C ARG A 225 11.93 -5.81 -17.84
N ASP A 226 12.66 -5.78 -16.74
CA ASP A 226 12.53 -4.77 -15.69
C ASP A 226 12.92 -3.38 -16.18
N GLY A 227 13.96 -3.31 -17.04
CA GLY A 227 14.39 -2.07 -17.68
C GLY A 227 13.32 -1.46 -18.58
N TYR A 228 12.70 -2.27 -19.43
CA TYR A 228 11.60 -1.80 -20.28
C TYR A 228 10.38 -1.36 -19.49
N ALA A 229 10.02 -2.11 -18.44
CA ALA A 229 8.91 -1.74 -17.55
C ALA A 229 9.19 -0.42 -16.81
N LEU A 230 10.39 -0.24 -16.28
CA LEU A 230 10.80 0.99 -15.61
C LEU A 230 10.78 2.19 -16.57
N LEU A 231 11.33 2.03 -17.78
CA LEU A 231 11.33 3.07 -18.80
C LEU A 231 9.91 3.47 -19.18
N PHE A 232 9.01 2.50 -19.36
CA PHE A 232 7.60 2.76 -19.64
C PHE A 232 6.93 3.56 -18.51
N VAL A 233 7.10 3.13 -17.27
CA VAL A 233 6.51 3.82 -16.09
C VAL A 233 7.05 5.25 -15.99
N LEU A 234 8.36 5.46 -16.15
CA LEU A 234 8.97 6.78 -16.10
C LEU A 234 8.52 7.67 -17.26
N SER A 235 8.43 7.15 -18.49
CA SER A 235 7.95 7.92 -19.63
C SER A 235 6.50 8.38 -19.46
N CYS A 236 5.62 7.48 -18.98
CA CYS A 236 4.25 7.86 -18.65
C CYS A 236 4.20 8.91 -17.54
N ALA A 237 4.99 8.75 -16.48
CA ALA A 237 5.02 9.69 -15.38
C ALA A 237 5.50 11.07 -15.81
N VAL A 238 6.57 11.16 -16.59
CA VAL A 238 7.08 12.43 -17.15
C VAL A 238 6.04 13.08 -18.04
N TYR A 239 5.37 12.31 -18.91
CA TYR A 239 4.32 12.84 -19.80
C TYR A 239 3.14 13.43 -19.01
N ILE A 240 2.67 12.73 -17.97
CA ILE A 240 1.57 13.19 -17.11
C ILE A 240 1.96 14.45 -16.35
N ILE A 241 3.17 14.51 -15.78
CA ILE A 241 3.68 15.67 -15.05
C ILE A 241 3.82 16.88 -15.99
N ALA A 242 4.42 16.70 -17.16
CA ALA A 242 4.57 17.76 -18.16
C ALA A 242 3.21 18.27 -18.64
N GLY A 243 2.29 17.37 -18.95
CA GLY A 243 0.94 17.73 -19.36
C GLY A 243 0.13 18.44 -18.29
N SER A 244 0.30 18.04 -17.04
CA SER A 244 -0.29 18.72 -15.89
C SER A 244 0.29 20.14 -15.69
N ALA A 245 1.60 20.31 -15.85
CA ALA A 245 2.27 21.62 -15.76
C ALA A 245 1.79 22.59 -16.88
N MET A 246 1.42 22.07 -18.04
CA MET A 246 0.81 22.83 -19.13
C MET A 246 -0.70 23.14 -18.91
N GLY A 247 -1.25 22.79 -17.74
CA GLY A 247 -2.65 23.06 -17.40
C GLY A 247 -3.66 22.05 -17.95
N GLY A 248 -3.22 20.92 -18.53
CA GLY A 248 -4.11 19.92 -19.14
C GLY A 248 -5.01 19.17 -18.14
N LEU A 249 -4.66 19.17 -16.86
CA LEU A 249 -5.45 18.58 -15.78
C LEU A 249 -6.05 19.64 -14.84
N TYR A 250 -6.16 20.89 -15.29
CA TYR A 250 -6.71 21.95 -14.45
C TYR A 250 -8.19 21.69 -14.17
N PHE A 251 -8.53 21.52 -12.90
CA PHE A 251 -9.90 21.37 -12.42
C PHE A 251 -10.04 22.05 -11.06
N ARG A 252 -11.04 22.91 -10.95
CA ARG A 252 -11.32 23.69 -9.73
C ARG A 252 -12.77 23.47 -9.30
N TYR A 253 -12.95 23.12 -8.05
CA TYR A 253 -14.27 22.92 -7.46
C TYR A 253 -14.88 24.20 -6.88
N TYR A 254 -14.06 25.08 -6.33
CA TYR A 254 -14.48 26.32 -5.67
C TYR A 254 -13.92 27.57 -6.38
N PRO A 255 -14.65 28.73 -6.40
CA PRO A 255 -16.02 28.95 -5.93
C PRO A 255 -17.09 28.43 -6.89
N THR A 256 -16.73 28.12 -8.14
CA THR A 256 -17.55 27.51 -9.19
C THR A 256 -16.80 26.38 -9.84
N ILE A 257 -17.52 25.37 -10.31
CA ILE A 257 -16.90 24.22 -10.98
C ILE A 257 -16.37 24.68 -12.35
N GLN A 258 -15.06 24.69 -12.48
CA GLN A 258 -14.35 25.03 -13.73
C GLN A 258 -13.34 23.93 -14.07
N GLY A 259 -13.32 23.48 -15.32
CA GLY A 259 -12.37 22.47 -15.76
C GLY A 259 -12.41 22.27 -17.27
N LEU A 260 -11.28 21.85 -17.83
CA LEU A 260 -11.11 21.49 -19.24
C LEU A 260 -11.49 20.02 -19.45
N TRP A 261 -12.73 19.77 -19.91
CA TRP A 261 -13.21 18.40 -20.14
C TRP A 261 -12.84 17.82 -21.51
N ASN A 262 -12.71 18.65 -22.55
CA ASN A 262 -12.64 18.23 -23.96
C ASN A 262 -11.44 18.75 -24.73
N SER A 263 -10.38 19.20 -24.10
CA SER A 263 -9.16 19.53 -24.82
C SER A 263 -8.49 18.23 -25.30
N PRO A 264 -8.07 18.09 -26.57
CA PRO A 264 -7.40 16.90 -27.05
C PRO A 264 -6.14 16.57 -26.28
N HIS A 265 -5.50 17.57 -25.69
CA HIS A 265 -4.37 17.43 -24.79
C HIS A 265 -4.78 16.78 -23.46
N ALA A 266 -5.91 17.16 -22.85
CA ALA A 266 -6.42 16.53 -21.64
C ALA A 266 -6.77 15.04 -21.88
N VAL A 267 -7.41 14.74 -23.00
CA VAL A 267 -7.77 13.36 -23.38
C VAL A 267 -6.52 12.48 -23.52
N SER A 268 -5.45 12.98 -24.14
CA SER A 268 -4.19 12.23 -24.25
C SER A 268 -3.58 11.91 -22.88
N ILE A 269 -3.65 12.84 -21.92
CA ILE A 269 -3.17 12.60 -20.54
C ILE A 269 -4.03 11.53 -19.85
N PHE A 270 -5.36 11.55 -20.01
CA PHE A 270 -6.25 10.54 -19.43
C PHE A 270 -5.95 9.15 -19.99
N ILE A 271 -5.67 9.01 -21.28
CA ILE A 271 -5.31 7.74 -21.90
C ILE A 271 -3.97 7.22 -21.34
N VAL A 272 -2.96 8.07 -21.23
CA VAL A 272 -1.66 7.68 -20.67
C VAL A 272 -1.78 7.33 -19.19
N TYR A 273 -2.59 8.07 -18.44
CA TYR A 273 -2.86 7.77 -17.03
C TYR A 273 -3.58 6.42 -16.86
N ALA A 274 -4.58 6.14 -17.72
CA ALA A 274 -5.26 4.85 -17.74
C ALA A 274 -4.29 3.72 -18.09
N ALA A 275 -3.42 3.89 -19.08
CA ALA A 275 -2.39 2.93 -19.46
C ALA A 275 -1.43 2.65 -18.30
N LEU A 276 -0.99 3.68 -17.56
CA LEU A 276 -0.16 3.54 -16.37
C LEU A 276 -0.88 2.71 -15.30
N CYS A 277 -2.13 3.07 -14.96
CA CYS A 277 -2.90 2.37 -13.93
C CYS A 277 -3.22 0.91 -14.30
N LEU A 278 -3.43 0.61 -15.58
CA LEU A 278 -3.72 -0.74 -16.09
C LEU A 278 -2.48 -1.62 -16.26
N THR A 279 -1.27 -1.07 -16.17
CA THR A 279 -0.01 -1.81 -16.39
C THR A 279 0.06 -3.14 -15.65
N PRO A 280 -0.18 -3.26 -14.33
CA PRO A 280 -0.07 -4.54 -13.63
C PRO A 280 -1.12 -5.55 -14.11
N LEU A 281 -2.33 -5.06 -14.42
CA LEU A 281 -3.40 -5.91 -14.93
C LEU A 281 -3.06 -6.47 -16.32
N TYR A 282 -2.54 -5.61 -17.20
CA TYR A 282 -2.10 -6.01 -18.55
C TYR A 282 -0.98 -7.06 -18.51
N VAL A 283 0.03 -6.85 -17.65
CA VAL A 283 1.15 -7.81 -17.48
C VAL A 283 0.61 -9.17 -17.02
N ASN A 284 -0.27 -9.19 -16.03
CA ASN A 284 -0.82 -10.43 -15.50
C ASN A 284 -1.70 -11.17 -16.50
N ILE A 285 -2.57 -10.46 -17.22
CA ILE A 285 -3.44 -11.07 -18.24
C ILE A 285 -2.60 -11.63 -19.40
N ARG A 286 -1.59 -10.91 -19.85
CA ARG A 286 -0.70 -11.37 -20.92
C ARG A 286 0.02 -12.67 -20.54
N GLU A 287 0.53 -12.76 -19.33
CA GLU A 287 1.21 -13.95 -18.85
C GLU A 287 0.23 -15.13 -18.70
N ASP A 288 -0.95 -14.91 -18.15
CA ASP A 288 -1.99 -15.93 -18.03
C ASP A 288 -2.41 -16.50 -19.40
N MET A 289 -2.47 -15.64 -20.44
CA MET A 289 -2.73 -16.08 -21.81
C MET A 289 -1.57 -16.91 -22.38
N THR A 290 -0.33 -16.53 -22.13
CA THR A 290 0.85 -17.26 -22.58
C THR A 290 0.94 -18.64 -21.93
N TRP A 291 0.66 -18.75 -20.64
CA TRP A 291 0.63 -20.03 -19.95
C TRP A 291 -0.50 -20.94 -20.45
N LYS A 292 -1.66 -20.41 -20.74
CA LYS A 292 -2.76 -21.19 -21.32
C LYS A 292 -2.40 -21.77 -22.71
N SER A 293 -1.70 -20.98 -23.54
CA SER A 293 -1.26 -21.46 -24.87
C SER A 293 -0.17 -22.54 -24.85
N ILE A 294 0.57 -22.67 -23.74
CA ILE A 294 1.61 -23.70 -23.57
C ILE A 294 1.00 -25.01 -23.00
N THR A 295 -0.12 -24.92 -22.29
CA THR A 295 -0.78 -26.07 -21.64
C THR A 295 -1.88 -26.71 -22.48
N THR A 296 -2.26 -26.09 -23.59
CA THR A 296 -3.10 -26.68 -24.66
C THR A 296 -2.21 -27.21 -25.78
#